data_fa93b3a6bb610e1c69ad53f44c30aecc
#
_entry.id   fa93b3a6bb610e1c69ad53f44c30aecc
#
_cell.length_a   1.000
_cell.length_b   1.000
_cell.length_c   1.000
_cell.angle_alpha   90.00
_cell.angle_beta   90.00
_cell.angle_gamma   90.00
#
_symmetry.space_group_name_H-M   'P 1'
#
loop_
_entity.id
_entity.type
_entity.pdbx_description
1 polymer ?
#
loop_
_entity_poly.entity_id
_entity_poly.type
_entity_poly.pdbx_seq_one_letter_code
_entity_poly.pdbx_strand_id
1 'polypeptide(L)'
;MDPYAVLGIGPDASAKDVAVAYRRLAKRFHPDRAGERGARRMAEINAAYDQLRDVHAPAEPVVARARAATRASWLPDEIRERLGPELLRVLAEREPVELVVGTSTWASPHTLLAVSDRRLLWLLDDAVSHRVRYVDFSSIDAVDHRLAWPRKRTAALRVDLHNGRRLTFADLRPETAAAIALHIRERIRPRTAPR
;
A
#
# COMPACT_ATOMS: atom_id res chain seq x y z
N MET A 1 -23.36 -8.99 -9.30
CA MET A 1 -23.59 -7.71 -8.58
C MET A 1 -22.99 -6.62 -9.44
N ASP A 2 -23.72 -5.56 -9.75
CA ASP A 2 -23.22 -4.48 -10.62
C ASP A 2 -22.16 -3.65 -9.86
N PRO A 3 -20.91 -3.61 -10.32
CA PRO A 3 -19.83 -2.92 -9.65
C PRO A 3 -20.03 -1.40 -9.61
N TYR A 4 -20.66 -0.81 -10.62
CA TYR A 4 -20.99 0.62 -10.65
C TYR A 4 -21.99 0.97 -9.53
N ALA A 5 -23.03 0.15 -9.38
CA ALA A 5 -24.02 0.33 -8.31
C ALA A 5 -23.39 0.17 -6.91
N VAL A 6 -22.45 -0.75 -6.73
CA VAL A 6 -21.74 -0.95 -5.45
C VAL A 6 -20.94 0.28 -5.05
N LEU A 7 -20.26 0.92 -6.02
CA LEU A 7 -19.49 2.14 -5.82
C LEU A 7 -20.36 3.41 -5.79
N GLY A 8 -21.64 3.32 -6.22
CA GLY A 8 -22.57 4.44 -6.29
C GLY A 8 -22.17 5.48 -7.34
N ILE A 9 -21.76 5.00 -8.53
CA ILE A 9 -21.35 5.79 -9.71
C ILE A 9 -22.10 5.30 -10.95
N GLY A 10 -22.13 6.11 -12.00
CA GLY A 10 -22.72 5.73 -13.28
C GLY A 10 -21.86 4.77 -14.11
N PRO A 11 -22.44 4.07 -15.12
CA PRO A 11 -21.70 3.15 -15.95
C PRO A 11 -20.71 3.83 -16.91
N ASP A 12 -20.83 5.13 -17.09
CA ASP A 12 -19.96 6.01 -17.87
C ASP A 12 -18.84 6.68 -17.03
N ALA A 13 -18.74 6.30 -15.76
CA ALA A 13 -17.73 6.85 -14.83
C ALA A 13 -16.31 6.56 -15.34
N SER A 14 -15.46 7.58 -15.31
CA SER A 14 -14.05 7.44 -15.67
C SER A 14 -13.26 6.68 -14.58
N ALA A 15 -12.06 6.18 -14.93
CA ALA A 15 -11.13 5.59 -13.94
C ALA A 15 -10.90 6.49 -12.72
N LYS A 16 -10.88 7.81 -12.93
CA LYS A 16 -10.75 8.80 -11.86
C LYS A 16 -11.96 8.79 -10.94
N ASP A 17 -13.17 8.71 -11.48
CA ASP A 17 -14.41 8.69 -10.72
C ASP A 17 -14.53 7.40 -9.91
N VAL A 18 -14.15 6.27 -10.49
CA VAL A 18 -14.06 4.97 -9.82
C VAL A 18 -13.12 5.05 -8.61
N ALA A 19 -11.91 5.59 -8.78
CA ALA A 19 -10.94 5.75 -7.71
C ALA A 19 -11.41 6.73 -6.60
N VAL A 20 -12.13 7.80 -6.98
CA VAL A 20 -12.70 8.77 -6.02
C VAL A 20 -13.81 8.13 -5.21
N ALA A 21 -14.74 7.41 -5.87
CA ALA A 21 -15.84 6.71 -5.22
C ALA A 21 -15.33 5.65 -4.24
N TYR A 22 -14.36 4.84 -4.68
CA TYR A 22 -13.69 3.87 -3.81
C TYR A 22 -13.14 4.52 -2.54
N ARG A 23 -12.31 5.56 -2.66
CA ARG A 23 -11.70 6.23 -1.49
C ARG A 23 -12.75 6.80 -0.52
N ARG A 24 -13.86 7.34 -1.05
CA ARG A 24 -14.98 7.84 -0.22
C ARG A 24 -15.61 6.72 0.60
N LEU A 25 -15.86 5.57 -0.04
CA LEU A 25 -16.47 4.42 0.60
C LEU A 25 -15.49 3.73 1.57
N ALA A 26 -14.23 3.58 1.20
CA ALA A 26 -13.19 3.02 2.06
C ALA A 26 -13.03 3.82 3.36
N LYS A 27 -13.06 5.15 3.28
CA LYS A 27 -13.03 6.02 4.47
C LYS A 27 -14.27 5.84 5.38
N ARG A 28 -15.43 5.59 4.77
CA ARG A 28 -16.70 5.41 5.50
C ARG A 28 -16.80 4.03 6.15
N PHE A 29 -16.37 3.00 5.47
CA PHE A 29 -16.52 1.60 5.88
C PHE A 29 -15.21 0.97 6.38
N HIS A 30 -14.23 1.80 6.76
CA HIS A 30 -12.96 1.30 7.31
C HIS A 30 -13.21 0.41 8.53
N PRO A 31 -12.59 -0.79 8.62
CA PRO A 31 -12.86 -1.74 9.71
C PRO A 31 -12.58 -1.18 11.11
N ASP A 32 -11.61 -0.27 11.23
CA ASP A 32 -11.32 0.41 12.51
C ASP A 32 -12.47 1.31 13.00
N ARG A 33 -13.40 1.70 12.11
CA ARG A 33 -14.53 2.61 12.42
C ARG A 33 -15.88 1.92 12.40
N ALA A 34 -16.07 0.95 11.52
CA ALA A 34 -17.36 0.35 11.21
C ALA A 34 -17.49 -1.12 11.69
N GLY A 35 -16.47 -1.68 12.33
CA GLY A 35 -16.49 -3.04 12.87
C GLY A 35 -16.75 -4.12 11.80
N GLU A 36 -17.40 -5.23 12.18
CA GLU A 36 -17.65 -6.37 11.30
C GLU A 36 -18.53 -6.06 10.08
N ARG A 37 -19.56 -5.22 10.27
CA ARG A 37 -20.43 -4.79 9.17
C ARG A 37 -19.65 -3.98 8.14
N GLY A 38 -18.71 -3.15 8.61
CA GLY A 38 -17.78 -2.42 7.76
C GLY A 38 -16.87 -3.34 6.98
N ALA A 39 -16.35 -4.39 7.60
CA ALA A 39 -15.47 -5.36 6.94
C ALA A 39 -16.15 -6.10 5.79
N ARG A 40 -17.41 -6.54 5.96
CA ARG A 40 -18.17 -7.18 4.87
C ARG A 40 -18.42 -6.21 3.71
N ARG A 41 -18.88 -4.99 4.04
CA ARG A 41 -19.13 -3.97 3.01
C ARG A 41 -17.85 -3.55 2.29
N MET A 42 -16.73 -3.50 3.00
CA MET A 42 -15.43 -3.21 2.40
C MET A 42 -14.99 -4.29 1.42
N ALA A 43 -15.26 -5.57 1.70
CA ALA A 43 -14.98 -6.66 0.77
C ALA A 43 -15.78 -6.54 -0.54
N GLU A 44 -17.05 -6.13 -0.46
CA GLU A 44 -17.89 -5.87 -1.65
C GLU A 44 -17.36 -4.67 -2.45
N ILE A 45 -16.96 -3.59 -1.76
CA ILE A 45 -16.39 -2.39 -2.37
C ILE A 45 -15.07 -2.72 -3.07
N ASN A 46 -14.20 -3.53 -2.44
CA ASN A 46 -12.94 -3.96 -3.04
C ASN A 46 -13.20 -4.79 -4.30
N ALA A 47 -14.09 -5.78 -4.23
CA ALA A 47 -14.41 -6.62 -5.39
C ALA A 47 -14.99 -5.82 -6.57
N ALA A 48 -15.85 -4.83 -6.30
CA ALA A 48 -16.41 -3.96 -7.32
C ALA A 48 -15.32 -3.06 -7.95
N TYR A 49 -14.43 -2.55 -7.11
CA TYR A 49 -13.33 -1.73 -7.57
C TYR A 49 -12.36 -2.52 -8.46
N ASP A 50 -12.01 -3.78 -8.10
CA ASP A 50 -11.14 -4.66 -8.86
C ASP A 50 -11.67 -4.89 -10.28
N GLN A 51 -12.98 -5.19 -10.40
CA GLN A 51 -13.62 -5.41 -11.68
C GLN A 51 -13.55 -4.15 -12.60
N LEU A 52 -13.79 -2.96 -12.02
CA LEU A 52 -13.79 -1.72 -12.79
C LEU A 52 -12.39 -1.24 -13.14
N ARG A 53 -11.40 -1.50 -12.29
CA ARG A 53 -10.00 -1.19 -12.56
C ARG A 53 -9.47 -1.92 -13.78
N ASP A 54 -9.74 -3.22 -13.89
CA ASP A 54 -9.27 -4.04 -15.01
C ASP A 54 -9.84 -3.56 -16.34
N VAL A 55 -11.05 -3.01 -16.35
CA VAL A 55 -11.67 -2.40 -17.52
C VAL A 55 -11.01 -1.07 -17.93
N HIS A 56 -10.47 -0.32 -16.96
CA HIS A 56 -9.94 1.03 -17.17
C HIS A 56 -8.41 1.12 -17.09
N ALA A 57 -7.70 0.00 -16.97
CA ALA A 57 -6.24 -0.02 -16.83
C ALA A 57 -5.55 0.51 -18.10
N PRO A 58 -4.80 1.62 -18.06
CA PRO A 58 -4.02 2.07 -19.20
C PRO A 58 -2.86 1.11 -19.44
N ALA A 59 -2.69 0.67 -20.69
CA ALA A 59 -1.51 -0.10 -21.09
C ALA A 59 -0.25 0.76 -20.91
N GLU A 60 0.67 0.30 -20.08
CA GLU A 60 1.97 0.97 -19.89
C GLU A 60 2.79 0.92 -21.18
N PRO A 61 3.35 2.06 -21.67
CA PRO A 61 4.17 2.08 -22.86
C PRO A 61 5.47 1.28 -22.66
N VAL A 62 5.77 0.39 -23.61
CA VAL A 62 6.95 -0.51 -23.61
C VAL A 62 8.28 0.25 -23.37
N VAL A 63 8.37 1.51 -23.83
CA VAL A 63 9.56 2.36 -23.66
C VAL A 63 9.81 2.77 -22.19
N ALA A 64 8.75 2.89 -21.38
CA ALA A 64 8.91 3.19 -19.95
C ALA A 64 9.45 1.98 -19.18
N ARG A 65 9.05 0.77 -19.56
CA ARG A 65 9.59 -0.49 -19.01
C ARG A 65 11.07 -0.68 -19.34
N ALA A 66 11.50 -0.41 -20.58
CA ALA A 66 12.90 -0.56 -20.99
C ALA A 66 13.84 0.40 -20.26
N ARG A 67 13.42 1.65 -20.03
CA ARG A 67 14.21 2.65 -19.26
C ARG A 67 14.26 2.34 -17.76
N ALA A 68 13.24 1.69 -17.21
CA ALA A 68 13.22 1.24 -15.83
C ALA A 68 14.13 0.02 -15.60
N ALA A 69 14.24 -0.88 -16.60
CA ALA A 69 15.07 -2.07 -16.52
C ALA A 69 16.57 -1.77 -16.38
N THR A 70 17.05 -0.63 -16.92
CA THR A 70 18.45 -0.19 -16.76
C THR A 70 18.71 0.54 -15.44
N ARG A 71 17.65 0.99 -14.77
CA ARG A 71 17.74 1.65 -13.45
C ARG A 71 17.77 0.61 -12.35
N ALA A 72 18.53 0.88 -11.31
CA ALA A 72 18.65 -0.02 -10.16
C ALA A 72 19.24 -1.40 -10.51
N SER A 73 20.26 -1.44 -11.38
CA SER A 73 20.96 -2.66 -11.77
C SER A 73 21.61 -3.43 -10.60
N TRP A 74 21.72 -2.79 -9.43
CA TRP A 74 22.20 -3.42 -8.19
C TRP A 74 21.14 -4.27 -7.47
N LEU A 75 19.85 -4.18 -7.88
CA LEU A 75 18.80 -5.00 -7.33
C LEU A 75 18.66 -6.31 -8.12
N PRO A 76 18.29 -7.41 -7.44
CA PRO A 76 17.88 -8.65 -8.12
C PRO A 76 16.76 -8.39 -9.12
N ASP A 77 16.77 -9.09 -10.25
CA ASP A 77 15.78 -8.92 -11.31
C ASP A 77 14.34 -9.10 -10.82
N GLU A 78 14.10 -10.11 -9.98
CA GLU A 78 12.78 -10.38 -9.39
C GLU A 78 12.24 -9.20 -8.57
N ILE A 79 13.10 -8.54 -7.80
CA ILE A 79 12.73 -7.36 -7.01
C ILE A 79 12.46 -6.18 -7.94
N ARG A 80 13.32 -6.00 -8.95
CA ARG A 80 13.21 -4.90 -9.91
C ARG A 80 11.93 -4.98 -10.73
N GLU A 81 11.56 -6.17 -11.20
CA GLU A 81 10.31 -6.39 -11.92
C GLU A 81 9.09 -6.11 -11.04
N ARG A 82 9.13 -6.55 -9.78
CA ARG A 82 8.03 -6.33 -8.83
C ARG A 82 7.85 -4.87 -8.42
N LEU A 83 8.93 -4.10 -8.33
CA LEU A 83 8.86 -2.67 -7.98
C LEU A 83 8.21 -1.83 -9.07
N GLY A 84 8.40 -2.20 -10.32
CA GLY A 84 7.90 -1.41 -11.44
C GLY A 84 8.62 -0.06 -11.61
N PRO A 85 8.35 0.63 -12.74
CA PRO A 85 9.11 1.82 -13.13
C PRO A 85 8.94 3.00 -12.17
N GLU A 86 7.80 3.12 -11.50
CA GLU A 86 7.50 4.27 -10.64
C GLU A 86 8.30 4.24 -9.33
N LEU A 87 8.32 3.09 -8.65
CA LEU A 87 9.11 2.94 -7.42
C LEU A 87 10.60 2.99 -7.72
N LEU A 88 11.05 2.40 -8.82
CA LEU A 88 12.46 2.45 -9.25
C LEU A 88 12.97 3.88 -9.49
N ARG A 89 12.10 4.82 -9.89
CA ARG A 89 12.48 6.23 -10.07
C ARG A 89 12.78 6.96 -8.76
N VAL A 90 12.18 6.51 -7.67
CA VAL A 90 12.26 7.16 -6.35
C VAL A 90 13.35 6.53 -5.48
N LEU A 91 13.81 5.31 -5.81
CA LEU A 91 14.91 4.68 -5.11
C LEU A 91 16.18 5.52 -5.24
N ALA A 92 16.90 5.66 -4.12
CA ALA A 92 18.22 6.25 -4.12
C ALA A 92 19.23 5.30 -4.79
N GLU A 93 20.33 5.83 -5.24
CA GLU A 93 21.41 5.03 -5.83
C GLU A 93 21.94 4.04 -4.79
N ARG A 94 22.00 2.76 -5.19
CA ARG A 94 22.43 1.62 -4.36
C ARG A 94 21.60 1.39 -3.09
N GLU A 95 20.35 1.91 -3.02
CA GLU A 95 19.45 1.61 -1.92
C GLU A 95 18.96 0.15 -2.03
N PRO A 96 19.30 -0.72 -1.07
CA PRO A 96 18.86 -2.10 -1.10
C PRO A 96 17.37 -2.18 -0.73
N VAL A 97 16.61 -2.96 -1.49
CA VAL A 97 15.23 -3.29 -1.18
C VAL A 97 15.20 -4.74 -0.73
N GLU A 98 14.76 -4.96 0.49
CA GLU A 98 14.77 -6.29 1.12
C GLU A 98 13.48 -7.06 0.87
N LEU A 99 12.36 -6.35 0.74
CA LEU A 99 11.05 -6.97 0.56
C LEU A 99 10.15 -6.10 -0.33
N VAL A 100 9.39 -6.78 -1.20
CA VAL A 100 8.31 -6.17 -1.97
C VAL A 100 7.07 -7.04 -1.81
N VAL A 101 5.96 -6.44 -1.35
CA VAL A 101 4.72 -7.17 -1.04
C VAL A 101 3.49 -6.35 -1.43
N GLY A 102 2.48 -7.05 -1.95
CA GLY A 102 1.14 -6.48 -2.12
C GLY A 102 0.44 -6.31 -0.79
N THR A 103 -0.25 -5.20 -0.61
CA THR A 103 -0.99 -4.84 0.59
C THR A 103 -2.16 -3.94 0.24
N SER A 104 -3.02 -3.66 1.19
CA SER A 104 -4.05 -2.63 1.04
C SER A 104 -3.84 -1.49 2.03
N THR A 105 -4.26 -0.30 1.64
CA THR A 105 -4.30 0.87 2.50
C THR A 105 -5.71 1.49 2.45
N TRP A 106 -6.01 2.40 3.37
CA TRP A 106 -7.27 3.15 3.31
C TRP A 106 -7.44 3.95 2.01
N ALA A 107 -6.33 4.24 1.30
CA ALA A 107 -6.33 5.05 0.08
C ALA A 107 -6.40 4.20 -1.19
N SER A 108 -6.01 2.93 -1.12
CA SER A 108 -5.98 2.01 -2.26
C SER A 108 -6.03 0.55 -1.76
N PRO A 109 -6.90 -0.32 -2.34
CA PRO A 109 -6.89 -1.75 -2.06
C PRO A 109 -5.65 -2.43 -2.65
N HIS A 110 -5.10 -1.87 -3.72
CA HIS A 110 -3.91 -2.36 -4.39
C HIS A 110 -2.75 -1.38 -4.11
N THR A 111 -1.98 -1.72 -3.13
CA THR A 111 -0.79 -0.98 -2.74
C THR A 111 0.40 -1.92 -2.82
N LEU A 112 1.43 -1.53 -3.54
CA LEU A 112 2.70 -2.23 -3.53
C LEU A 112 3.58 -1.59 -2.45
N LEU A 113 3.94 -2.35 -1.42
CA LEU A 113 4.82 -1.92 -0.35
C LEU A 113 6.22 -2.49 -0.58
N ALA A 114 7.20 -1.60 -0.62
CA ALA A 114 8.62 -1.94 -0.65
C ALA A 114 9.28 -1.51 0.67
N VAL A 115 10.12 -2.36 1.21
CA VAL A 115 10.88 -2.15 2.44
C VAL A 115 12.35 -2.10 2.09
N SER A 116 12.99 -0.95 2.32
CA SER A 116 14.44 -0.80 2.15
C SER A 116 15.16 -0.86 3.50
N ASP A 117 16.45 -0.64 3.50
CA ASP A 117 17.27 -0.56 4.71
C ASP A 117 17.00 0.69 5.57
N ARG A 118 16.35 1.73 5.01
CA ARG A 118 16.18 3.04 5.65
C ARG A 118 14.76 3.59 5.65
N ARG A 119 13.87 3.08 4.79
CA ARG A 119 12.50 3.62 4.63
C ARG A 119 11.50 2.59 4.13
N LEU A 120 10.23 2.92 4.31
CA LEU A 120 9.11 2.29 3.60
C LEU A 120 8.78 3.13 2.37
N LEU A 121 8.62 2.47 1.22
CA LEU A 121 8.10 3.08 0.00
C LEU A 121 6.83 2.33 -0.40
N TRP A 122 5.84 3.03 -0.89
CA TRP A 122 4.66 2.36 -1.43
C TRP A 122 4.06 3.08 -2.62
N LEU A 123 3.54 2.27 -3.53
CA LEU A 123 2.84 2.69 -4.72
C LEU A 123 1.35 2.47 -4.50
N LEU A 124 0.58 3.54 -4.61
CA LEU A 124 -0.89 3.50 -4.65
C LEU A 124 -1.31 3.32 -6.10
N ASP A 125 -1.73 2.13 -6.48
CA ASP A 125 -2.05 1.81 -7.87
C ASP A 125 -3.20 2.68 -8.44
N ASP A 126 -4.07 3.14 -7.54
CA ASP A 126 -5.29 3.87 -7.87
C ASP A 126 -5.20 5.38 -7.75
N ALA A 127 -4.06 5.92 -7.37
CA ALA A 127 -3.92 7.35 -7.21
C ALA A 127 -3.66 8.03 -8.56
N VAL A 128 -4.45 9.05 -8.88
CA VAL A 128 -4.29 9.84 -10.11
C VAL A 128 -2.99 10.68 -10.08
N SER A 129 -2.54 11.04 -8.87
CA SER A 129 -1.31 11.82 -8.66
C SER A 129 -0.65 11.40 -7.35
N HIS A 130 0.65 11.63 -7.24
CA HIS A 130 1.43 11.26 -6.04
C HIS A 130 1.28 9.77 -5.70
N ARG A 131 1.34 8.91 -6.70
CA ARG A 131 1.18 7.47 -6.57
C ARG A 131 2.24 6.86 -5.67
N VAL A 132 3.49 7.31 -5.78
CA VAL A 132 4.59 6.86 -4.93
C VAL A 132 4.68 7.72 -3.68
N ARG A 133 4.76 7.07 -2.54
CA ARG A 133 4.95 7.67 -1.22
C ARG A 133 6.06 6.94 -0.49
N TYR A 134 6.67 7.61 0.46
CA TYR A 134 7.67 6.99 1.33
C TYR A 134 7.64 7.60 2.72
N VAL A 135 8.25 6.91 3.67
CA VAL A 135 8.52 7.39 5.03
C VAL A 135 9.85 6.80 5.49
N ASP A 136 10.76 7.68 5.91
CA ASP A 136 12.05 7.28 6.45
C ASP A 136 11.87 6.67 7.87
N PHE A 137 12.65 5.67 8.21
CA PHE A 137 12.59 5.03 9.53
C PHE A 137 12.88 6.02 10.66
N SER A 138 13.69 7.05 10.42
CA SER A 138 13.92 8.14 11.37
C SER A 138 12.67 8.96 11.73
N SER A 139 11.62 8.89 10.90
CA SER A 139 10.33 9.56 11.15
C SER A 139 9.32 8.67 11.86
N ILE A 140 9.65 7.40 12.11
CA ILE A 140 8.79 6.42 12.75
C ILE A 140 9.01 6.44 14.26
N ASP A 141 7.94 6.60 15.01
CA ASP A 141 7.92 6.55 16.47
C ASP A 141 7.73 5.11 16.98
N ALA A 142 6.78 4.40 16.39
CA ALA A 142 6.47 3.03 16.74
C ALA A 142 5.96 2.23 15.56
N VAL A 143 6.17 0.92 15.59
CA VAL A 143 5.60 -0.02 14.65
C VAL A 143 5.02 -1.23 15.37
N ASP A 144 3.83 -1.64 14.98
CA ASP A 144 3.12 -2.79 15.51
C ASP A 144 2.43 -3.56 14.38
N HIS A 145 2.13 -4.82 14.62
CA HIS A 145 1.31 -5.62 13.70
C HIS A 145 0.19 -6.32 14.48
N ARG A 146 -0.98 -6.41 13.86
CA ARG A 146 -2.16 -7.04 14.46
C ARG A 146 -2.83 -7.97 13.47
N LEU A 147 -3.23 -9.14 13.98
CA LEU A 147 -4.02 -10.08 13.19
C LEU A 147 -5.40 -9.48 12.91
N ALA A 148 -5.86 -9.64 11.66
CA ALA A 148 -7.20 -9.21 11.27
C ALA A 148 -8.25 -10.14 11.89
N TRP A 149 -9.16 -9.58 12.68
CA TRP A 149 -10.27 -10.31 13.25
C TRP A 149 -11.45 -10.38 12.24
N PRO A 150 -12.25 -11.45 12.15
CA PRO A 150 -12.29 -12.62 13.06
C PRO A 150 -11.41 -13.80 12.60
N ARG A 151 -10.98 -13.85 11.33
CA ARG A 151 -10.38 -15.08 10.76
C ARG A 151 -8.88 -15.23 10.98
N LYS A 152 -8.18 -14.18 11.44
CA LYS A 152 -6.73 -14.14 11.71
C LYS A 152 -5.83 -14.67 10.58
N ARG A 153 -6.33 -14.71 9.35
CA ARG A 153 -5.59 -15.17 8.17
C ARG A 153 -4.66 -14.11 7.58
N THR A 154 -4.98 -12.84 7.84
CA THR A 154 -4.18 -11.69 7.44
C THR A 154 -3.84 -10.84 8.64
N ALA A 155 -2.88 -9.95 8.48
CA ALA A 155 -2.45 -8.99 9.48
C ALA A 155 -2.41 -7.58 8.90
N ALA A 156 -2.50 -6.59 9.77
CA ALA A 156 -2.25 -5.20 9.46
C ALA A 156 -0.97 -4.73 10.16
N LEU A 157 -0.07 -4.13 9.40
CA LEU A 157 1.09 -3.40 9.90
C LEU A 157 0.65 -1.97 10.20
N ARG A 158 0.89 -1.51 11.42
CA ARG A 158 0.63 -0.15 11.88
C ARG A 158 1.95 0.56 12.13
N VAL A 159 2.09 1.75 11.57
CA VAL A 159 3.30 2.57 11.68
C VAL A 159 2.88 3.93 12.21
N ASP A 160 3.28 4.26 13.41
CA ASP A 160 3.05 5.55 14.05
C ASP A 160 4.24 6.46 13.78
N LEU A 161 3.96 7.69 13.33
CA LEU A 161 4.96 8.68 12.98
C LEU A 161 5.09 9.73 14.09
N HIS A 162 6.28 10.33 14.24
CA HIS A 162 6.53 11.40 15.20
C HIS A 162 5.59 12.61 15.09
N ASN A 163 5.00 12.83 13.94
CA ASN A 163 4.03 13.90 13.70
C ASN A 163 2.59 13.52 14.10
N GLY A 164 2.39 12.40 14.79
CA GLY A 164 1.10 11.90 15.23
C GLY A 164 0.26 11.21 14.14
N ARG A 165 0.76 11.13 12.90
CA ARG A 165 0.07 10.40 11.83
C ARG A 165 0.30 8.90 11.98
N ARG A 166 -0.72 8.12 11.63
CA ARG A 166 -0.65 6.65 11.56
C ARG A 166 -0.82 6.19 10.12
N LEU A 167 0.05 5.27 9.71
CA LEU A 167 -0.06 4.52 8.47
C LEU A 167 -0.50 3.09 8.80
N THR A 168 -1.37 2.54 7.99
CA THR A 168 -1.82 1.15 8.15
C THR A 168 -1.75 0.46 6.79
N PHE A 169 -1.06 -0.67 6.76
CA PHE A 169 -0.95 -1.57 5.62
C PHE A 169 -1.63 -2.89 6.01
N ALA A 170 -2.75 -3.18 5.38
CA ALA A 170 -3.59 -4.35 5.70
C ALA A 170 -3.36 -5.48 4.68
N ASP A 171 -4.06 -6.60 4.89
CA ASP A 171 -4.05 -7.78 4.02
C ASP A 171 -2.67 -8.43 3.83
N LEU A 172 -1.75 -8.20 4.76
CA LEU A 172 -0.45 -8.87 4.79
C LEU A 172 -0.58 -10.29 5.38
N ARG A 173 0.31 -11.18 4.98
CA ARG A 173 0.49 -12.45 5.71
C ARG A 173 1.01 -12.14 7.11
N PRO A 174 0.55 -12.85 8.16
CA PRO A 174 0.99 -12.60 9.53
C PRO A 174 2.52 -12.60 9.70
N GLU A 175 3.18 -13.59 9.07
CA GLU A 175 4.64 -13.72 9.11
C GLU A 175 5.34 -12.53 8.44
N THR A 176 4.80 -12.08 7.30
CA THR A 176 5.33 -10.92 6.56
C THR A 176 5.17 -9.64 7.38
N ALA A 177 4.01 -9.42 7.99
CA ALA A 177 3.77 -8.25 8.84
C ALA A 177 4.69 -8.25 10.06
N ALA A 178 4.91 -9.41 10.69
CA ALA A 178 5.82 -9.57 11.82
C ALA A 178 7.28 -9.29 11.41
N ALA A 179 7.72 -9.83 10.26
CA ALA A 179 9.07 -9.63 9.74
C ALA A 179 9.34 -8.14 9.43
N ILE A 180 8.39 -7.45 8.77
CA ILE A 180 8.51 -6.02 8.48
C ILE A 180 8.55 -5.22 9.80
N ALA A 181 7.68 -5.54 10.76
CA ALA A 181 7.68 -4.85 12.06
C ALA A 181 9.00 -5.03 12.81
N LEU A 182 9.58 -6.22 12.78
CA LEU A 182 10.88 -6.50 13.39
C LEU A 182 12.00 -5.70 12.69
N HIS A 183 12.05 -5.77 11.36
CA HIS A 183 13.04 -5.05 10.56
C HIS A 183 13.04 -3.54 10.82
N ILE A 184 11.87 -2.94 10.94
CA ILE A 184 11.75 -1.52 11.26
C ILE A 184 12.19 -1.26 12.72
N ARG A 185 11.76 -2.08 13.70
CA ARG A 185 12.12 -1.90 15.12
C ARG A 185 13.61 -1.91 15.34
N GLU A 186 14.35 -2.75 14.64
CA GLU A 186 15.81 -2.82 14.74
C GLU A 186 16.50 -1.56 14.23
N ARG A 187 15.82 -0.77 13.37
CA ARG A 187 16.39 0.40 12.68
C ARG A 187 15.86 1.74 13.21
N ILE A 188 14.72 1.75 13.90
CA ILE A 188 14.25 2.96 14.58
C ILE A 188 15.06 3.14 15.87
N ARG A 189 15.61 4.35 16.07
CA ARG A 189 16.27 4.68 17.33
C ARG A 189 15.22 4.78 18.44
N PRO A 190 15.36 4.06 19.57
CA PRO A 190 14.46 4.28 20.70
C PRO A 190 14.58 5.75 21.13
N ARG A 191 13.44 6.39 21.27
CA ARG A 191 13.37 7.74 21.84
C ARG A 191 13.88 7.66 23.27
N THR A 192 15.07 8.17 23.51
CA THR A 192 15.56 8.40 24.88
C THR A 192 14.53 9.28 25.58
N ALA A 193 13.88 8.77 26.60
CA ALA A 193 12.95 9.54 27.43
C ALA A 193 13.66 10.82 27.91
N PRO A 194 13.02 11.99 27.85
CA PRO A 194 13.59 13.19 28.43
C PRO A 194 13.74 12.95 29.95
N ARG A 195 14.95 13.20 30.44
CA ARG A 195 15.24 13.24 31.91
C ARG A 195 14.49 14.38 32.55
#